data_4fffaef3c0f527485ae6926bfe17e70c
#
_entry.id   4fffaef3c0f527485ae6926bfe17e70c
#
_cell.length_a   1.000
_cell.length_b   1.000
_cell.length_c   1.000
_cell.angle_alpha   90.00
_cell.angle_beta   90.00
_cell.angle_gamma   90.00
#
_symmetry.space_group_name_H-M   'P 1'
#
loop_
_entity.id
_entity.type
_entity.pdbx_description
1 polymer ?
#
loop_
_entity_poly.entity_id
_entity_poly.type
_entity_poly.pdbx_seq_one_letter_code
_entity_poly.pdbx_strand_id
1 'polypeptide(L)'
;MCINPKDPKNQHLRGKKVIVPLVGRTIPVIEDEYVDIEFGTGCLKVTPAHDVNDYMLGEKYHLPSIDIFNDNGTISEQAGIYVGMDRFDVREQIEKDLQAAGLLEKVEPYTNNVGFSERTNVPIEPKLSMQWFLKMEHLAEIALSPVMNDDIRFFPSKFKNTYRHWMENIKDWCISRQLWWGHRIPAWYLPEGGYVVAYNEEEALRLAREKSHNSNLTIADLRQDEDCLDTWFSSWLWPVSYTHLRAHETLMN
;
A
#
# COMPACT_ATOMS: atom_id res chain seq x y z
N MET A 1 -9.18 18.15 6.77
CA MET A 1 -9.74 18.08 8.13
C MET A 1 -11.15 17.53 8.03
N CYS A 2 -11.55 16.63 8.94
CA CYS A 2 -12.89 16.03 8.94
C CYS A 2 -13.65 16.42 10.22
N ILE A 3 -14.96 16.68 10.09
CA ILE A 3 -15.87 16.95 11.21
C ILE A 3 -17.09 16.04 11.08
N ASN A 4 -17.76 15.76 12.20
CA ASN A 4 -19.01 15.02 12.14
C ASN A 4 -20.17 15.98 11.73
N PRO A 5 -20.99 15.62 10.74
CA PRO A 5 -22.11 16.46 10.29
C PRO A 5 -23.18 16.72 11.37
N LYS A 6 -23.23 15.87 12.39
CA LYS A 6 -24.17 15.98 13.52
C LYS A 6 -23.61 16.77 14.71
N ASP A 7 -22.32 17.13 14.69
CA ASP A 7 -21.69 17.86 15.80
C ASP A 7 -22.07 19.36 15.78
N PRO A 8 -22.83 19.85 16.77
CA PRO A 8 -23.25 21.24 16.83
C PRO A 8 -22.08 22.20 17.08
N LYS A 9 -20.98 21.76 17.70
CA LYS A 9 -19.83 22.60 18.05
C LYS A 9 -19.08 23.03 16.80
N ASN A 10 -18.97 22.16 15.79
CA ASN A 10 -18.13 22.32 14.61
C ASN A 10 -18.92 22.70 13.34
N GLN A 11 -20.24 22.90 13.43
CA GLN A 11 -21.06 23.29 12.28
C GLN A 11 -20.61 24.60 11.58
N HIS A 12 -20.02 25.52 12.33
CA HIS A 12 -19.47 26.76 11.82
C HIS A 12 -18.29 26.58 10.84
N LEU A 13 -17.70 25.38 10.78
CA LEU A 13 -16.59 25.03 9.90
C LEU A 13 -17.04 24.45 8.55
N ARG A 14 -18.32 24.14 8.38
CA ARG A 14 -18.86 23.55 7.15
C ARG A 14 -18.52 24.40 5.92
N GLY A 15 -18.07 23.73 4.86
CA GLY A 15 -17.72 24.37 3.59
C GLY A 15 -16.52 25.31 3.65
N LYS A 16 -15.85 25.39 4.79
CA LYS A 16 -14.65 26.22 4.95
C LYS A 16 -13.39 25.46 4.55
N LYS A 17 -12.31 26.20 4.45
CA LYS A 17 -10.95 25.69 4.33
C LYS A 17 -10.15 26.13 5.54
N VAL A 18 -9.19 25.32 5.93
CA VAL A 18 -8.27 25.60 7.04
C VAL A 18 -6.83 25.57 6.55
N ILE A 19 -5.96 26.27 7.26
CA ILE A 19 -4.53 26.36 6.93
C ILE A 19 -3.78 25.42 7.86
N VAL A 20 -2.96 24.54 7.27
CA VAL A 20 -2.05 23.67 8.05
C VAL A 20 -0.94 24.55 8.63
N PRO A 21 -0.74 24.52 9.96
CA PRO A 21 0.30 25.30 10.61
C PRO A 21 1.70 25.01 10.03
N LEU A 22 2.60 25.98 10.12
CA LEU A 22 4.00 25.96 9.67
C LEU A 22 4.16 25.80 8.15
N VAL A 23 3.37 24.93 7.50
CA VAL A 23 3.45 24.66 6.05
C VAL A 23 2.64 25.67 5.24
N GLY A 24 1.63 26.30 5.83
CA GLY A 24 0.77 27.27 5.14
C GLY A 24 -0.20 26.67 4.10
N ARG A 25 -0.26 25.35 3.98
CA ARG A 25 -1.12 24.67 3.00
C ARG A 25 -2.59 24.78 3.39
N THR A 26 -3.43 25.15 2.43
CA THR A 26 -4.89 25.21 2.61
C THR A 26 -5.51 23.85 2.29
N ILE A 27 -6.31 23.32 3.22
CA ILE A 27 -7.02 22.06 3.08
C ILE A 27 -8.53 22.25 3.29
N PRO A 28 -9.39 21.43 2.64
CA PRO A 28 -10.84 21.49 2.83
C PRO A 28 -11.26 20.95 4.19
N VAL A 29 -12.41 21.41 4.67
CA VAL A 29 -13.15 20.75 5.74
C VAL A 29 -14.17 19.82 5.08
N ILE A 30 -14.05 18.53 5.34
CA ILE A 30 -14.98 17.47 4.89
C ILE A 30 -15.86 17.03 6.05
N GLU A 31 -16.98 16.40 5.76
CA GLU A 31 -17.96 15.95 6.74
C GLU A 31 -18.14 14.43 6.64
N ASP A 32 -17.91 13.72 7.75
CA ASP A 32 -18.12 12.26 7.82
C ASP A 32 -18.55 11.83 9.23
N GLU A 33 -19.47 10.87 9.30
CA GLU A 33 -19.93 10.28 10.56
C GLU A 33 -18.85 9.42 11.25
N TYR A 34 -17.74 9.14 10.57
CA TYR A 34 -16.57 8.47 11.12
C TYR A 34 -15.97 9.21 12.32
N VAL A 35 -16.09 10.54 12.36
CA VAL A 35 -15.55 11.36 13.46
C VAL A 35 -16.42 11.23 14.70
N ASP A 36 -15.83 10.80 15.81
CA ASP A 36 -16.48 10.76 17.10
C ASP A 36 -16.66 12.18 17.68
N ILE A 37 -17.91 12.53 17.97
CA ILE A 37 -18.29 13.86 18.49
C ILE A 37 -17.77 14.11 19.90
N GLU A 38 -17.65 13.04 20.68
CA GLU A 38 -17.25 13.12 22.08
C GLU A 38 -15.74 13.05 22.28
N PHE A 39 -15.00 12.67 21.23
CA PHE A 39 -13.56 12.55 21.32
C PHE A 39 -12.85 13.87 20.98
N GLY A 40 -12.09 14.39 21.93
CA GLY A 40 -11.25 15.59 21.76
C GLY A 40 -12.03 16.82 21.33
N THR A 41 -11.60 17.47 20.25
CA THR A 41 -12.25 18.67 19.69
C THR A 41 -13.40 18.33 18.73
N GLY A 42 -13.61 17.07 18.36
CA GLY A 42 -14.52 16.69 17.28
C GLY A 42 -14.01 17.04 15.87
N CYS A 43 -12.76 17.46 15.75
CA CYS A 43 -12.08 17.77 14.48
C CYS A 43 -10.94 16.77 14.24
N LEU A 44 -11.08 15.93 13.23
CA LEU A 44 -10.07 14.94 12.86
C LEU A 44 -9.10 15.50 11.81
N LYS A 45 -7.80 15.39 12.07
CA LYS A 45 -6.77 15.56 11.04
C LYS A 45 -6.77 14.32 10.13
N VAL A 46 -6.86 14.51 8.83
CA VAL A 46 -6.88 13.43 7.84
C VAL A 46 -5.60 13.48 7.01
N THR A 47 -4.85 12.36 7.04
CA THR A 47 -3.58 12.18 6.31
C THR A 47 -3.62 10.90 5.49
N PRO A 48 -4.19 10.92 4.27
CA PRO A 48 -4.44 9.72 3.48
C PRO A 48 -3.21 8.86 3.18
N ALA A 49 -2.02 9.46 3.12
CA ALA A 49 -0.79 8.71 2.83
C ALA A 49 -0.25 7.90 4.02
N HIS A 50 -0.67 8.21 5.27
CA HIS A 50 0.01 7.72 6.47
C HIS A 50 -0.92 7.11 7.54
N ASP A 51 -2.17 6.84 7.18
CA ASP A 51 -3.13 6.13 8.03
C ASP A 51 -4.15 5.41 7.16
N VAL A 52 -4.47 4.16 7.50
CA VAL A 52 -5.38 3.31 6.70
C VAL A 52 -6.81 3.85 6.70
N ASN A 53 -7.30 4.36 7.83
CA ASN A 53 -8.64 4.93 7.91
C ASN A 53 -8.72 6.28 7.20
N ASP A 54 -7.68 7.08 7.32
CA ASP A 54 -7.55 8.34 6.59
C ASP A 54 -7.45 8.11 5.08
N TYR A 55 -6.82 7.01 4.64
CA TYR A 55 -6.80 6.60 3.24
C TYR A 55 -8.21 6.37 2.70
N MET A 56 -9.04 5.64 3.44
CA MET A 56 -10.44 5.39 3.06
C MET A 56 -11.26 6.68 2.95
N LEU A 57 -11.03 7.63 3.85
CA LEU A 57 -11.62 8.97 3.75
C LEU A 57 -11.05 9.74 2.55
N GLY A 58 -9.75 9.57 2.28
CA GLY A 58 -9.10 10.16 1.11
C GLY A 58 -9.73 9.72 -0.20
N GLU A 59 -9.94 8.42 -0.39
CA GLU A 59 -10.63 7.86 -1.56
C GLU A 59 -12.07 8.36 -1.67
N LYS A 60 -12.81 8.32 -0.56
CA LYS A 60 -14.22 8.74 -0.53
C LYS A 60 -14.43 10.22 -0.91
N TYR A 61 -13.52 11.08 -0.50
CA TYR A 61 -13.61 12.54 -0.70
C TYR A 61 -12.62 13.09 -1.73
N HIS A 62 -11.91 12.20 -2.46
CA HIS A 62 -10.91 12.56 -3.47
C HIS A 62 -9.84 13.52 -2.93
N LEU A 63 -9.34 13.25 -1.72
CA LEU A 63 -8.30 14.05 -1.11
C LEU A 63 -6.92 13.66 -1.68
N PRO A 64 -5.99 14.62 -1.84
CA PRO A 64 -4.64 14.28 -2.28
C PRO A 64 -3.90 13.47 -1.21
N SER A 65 -3.24 12.40 -1.65
CA SER A 65 -2.30 11.63 -0.83
C SER A 65 -0.92 12.25 -0.96
N ILE A 66 -0.39 12.80 0.11
CA ILE A 66 0.92 13.46 0.15
C ILE A 66 1.84 12.63 1.03
N ASP A 67 2.78 11.92 0.40
CA ASP A 67 3.77 11.10 1.09
C ASP A 67 4.93 11.97 1.57
N ILE A 68 5.06 12.12 2.88
CA ILE A 68 6.09 12.94 3.50
C ILE A 68 7.32 12.13 3.93
N PHE A 69 7.39 10.83 3.65
CA PHE A 69 8.53 10.00 4.03
C PHE A 69 9.31 9.48 2.83
N ASN A 70 10.62 9.54 2.91
CA ASN A 70 11.52 8.74 2.10
C ASN A 70 11.57 7.29 2.61
N ASP A 71 12.08 6.36 1.80
CA ASP A 71 12.14 4.93 2.16
C ASP A 71 13.05 4.66 3.37
N ASN A 72 14.02 5.52 3.64
CA ASN A 72 14.89 5.44 4.81
C ASN A 72 14.31 6.09 6.08
N GLY A 73 13.04 6.56 6.05
CA GLY A 73 12.36 7.18 7.19
C GLY A 73 12.72 8.64 7.45
N THR A 74 13.45 9.28 6.54
CA THR A 74 13.64 10.74 6.58
C THR A 74 12.48 11.46 5.90
N ILE A 75 12.34 12.76 6.16
CA ILE A 75 11.30 13.59 5.58
C ILE A 75 11.59 13.88 4.11
N SER A 76 10.60 13.68 3.25
CA SER A 76 10.66 13.93 1.82
C SER A 76 10.47 15.40 1.45
N GLU A 77 10.81 15.75 0.21
CA GLU A 77 10.58 17.10 -0.34
C GLU A 77 9.10 17.50 -0.35
N GLN A 78 8.18 16.53 -0.43
CA GLN A 78 6.73 16.78 -0.44
C GLN A 78 6.21 17.36 0.88
N ALA A 79 6.94 17.19 1.97
CA ALA A 79 6.61 17.80 3.26
C ALA A 79 6.74 19.33 3.23
N GLY A 80 7.67 19.88 2.44
CA GLY A 80 7.94 21.30 2.30
C GLY A 80 8.77 21.91 3.44
N ILE A 81 8.84 21.22 4.59
CA ILE A 81 9.64 21.60 5.77
C ILE A 81 10.36 20.36 6.31
N TYR A 82 11.45 20.53 7.05
CA TYR A 82 12.25 19.48 7.68
C TYR A 82 12.83 18.44 6.72
N VAL A 83 12.96 18.76 5.45
CA VAL A 83 13.43 17.86 4.39
C VAL A 83 14.78 17.23 4.77
N GLY A 84 14.86 15.91 4.68
CA GLY A 84 16.06 15.14 5.00
C GLY A 84 16.28 14.85 6.50
N MET A 85 15.49 15.44 7.40
CA MET A 85 15.57 15.13 8.84
C MET A 85 14.96 13.76 9.14
N ASP A 86 15.46 13.10 10.17
CA ASP A 86 14.84 11.87 10.69
C ASP A 86 13.46 12.15 11.29
N ARG A 87 12.51 11.23 11.09
CA ARG A 87 11.13 11.37 11.54
C ARG A 87 10.98 11.54 13.06
N PHE A 88 11.89 10.98 13.85
CA PHE A 88 11.86 11.11 15.30
C PHE A 88 12.35 12.49 15.74
N ASP A 89 13.42 13.00 15.12
CA ASP A 89 13.94 14.34 15.37
C ASP A 89 12.90 15.41 15.00
N VAL A 90 12.17 15.20 13.91
CA VAL A 90 11.10 16.13 13.49
C VAL A 90 9.97 16.20 14.52
N ARG A 91 9.62 15.11 15.19
CA ARG A 91 8.58 15.13 16.23
C ARG A 91 8.93 16.06 17.38
N GLU A 92 10.20 16.09 17.76
CA GLU A 92 10.69 17.03 18.79
C GLU A 92 10.81 18.47 18.27
N GLN A 93 11.24 18.64 17.03
CA GLN A 93 11.44 19.97 16.44
C GLN A 93 10.10 20.67 16.17
N ILE A 94 9.09 19.95 15.66
CA ILE A 94 7.78 20.53 15.33
C ILE A 94 7.05 21.04 16.59
N GLU A 95 7.25 20.42 17.74
CA GLU A 95 6.71 20.89 19.01
C GLU A 95 7.25 22.27 19.36
N LYS A 96 8.58 22.45 19.24
CA LYS A 96 9.25 23.73 19.51
C LYS A 96 8.77 24.82 18.53
N ASP A 97 8.62 24.47 17.26
CA ASP A 97 8.23 25.43 16.21
C ASP A 97 6.75 25.84 16.36
N LEU A 98 5.86 24.91 16.73
CA LEU A 98 4.47 25.22 17.04
C LEU A 98 4.35 26.10 18.29
N GLN A 99 5.18 25.85 19.30
CA GLN A 99 5.25 26.69 20.49
C GLN A 99 5.74 28.10 20.17
N ALA A 100 6.80 28.20 19.37
CA ALA A 100 7.33 29.50 18.93
C ALA A 100 6.33 30.30 18.10
N ALA A 101 5.52 29.62 17.30
CA ALA A 101 4.45 30.22 16.52
C ALA A 101 3.19 30.56 17.34
N GLY A 102 3.14 30.21 18.63
CA GLY A 102 1.97 30.39 19.49
C GLY A 102 0.75 29.51 19.09
N LEU A 103 1.02 28.38 18.44
CA LEU A 103 0.00 27.47 17.91
C LEU A 103 -0.08 26.14 18.69
N LEU A 104 0.77 25.96 19.68
CA LEU A 104 0.75 24.81 20.59
C LEU A 104 -0.10 25.13 21.81
N GLU A 105 -1.20 24.42 21.98
CA GLU A 105 -2.08 24.61 23.14
C GLU A 105 -1.66 23.72 24.30
N LYS A 106 -1.37 22.43 24.05
CA LYS A 106 -1.08 21.45 25.10
C LYS A 106 -0.28 20.26 24.59
N VAL A 107 0.59 19.75 25.42
CA VAL A 107 1.27 18.45 25.24
C VAL A 107 0.88 17.54 26.40
N GLU A 108 0.39 16.35 26.10
CA GLU A 108 0.00 15.37 27.10
C GLU A 108 0.68 14.03 26.85
N PRO A 109 1.13 13.32 27.90
CA PRO A 109 1.61 11.97 27.74
C PRO A 109 0.46 11.06 27.28
N TYR A 110 0.70 10.30 26.23
CA TYR A 110 -0.27 9.37 25.67
C TYR A 110 0.36 8.00 25.43
N THR A 111 -0.34 6.95 25.79
CA THR A 111 0.11 5.57 25.56
C THR A 111 -0.75 4.93 24.49
N ASN A 112 -0.12 4.42 23.44
CA ASN A 112 -0.79 3.71 22.35
C ASN A 112 0.02 2.48 21.94
N ASN A 113 -0.62 1.59 21.18
CA ASN A 113 0.04 0.45 20.57
C ASN A 113 0.70 0.88 19.26
N VAL A 114 2.03 0.78 19.21
CA VAL A 114 2.81 1.05 18.01
C VAL A 114 3.20 -0.27 17.35
N GLY A 115 2.98 -0.40 16.05
CA GLY A 115 3.43 -1.56 15.29
C GLY A 115 4.95 -1.54 15.11
N PHE A 116 5.56 -2.73 15.24
CA PHE A 116 6.98 -2.93 14.98
C PHE A 116 7.18 -3.97 13.88
N SER A 117 8.21 -3.78 13.06
CA SER A 117 8.63 -4.78 12.09
C SER A 117 9.17 -6.02 12.80
N GLU A 118 8.59 -7.18 12.53
CA GLU A 118 9.05 -8.45 13.12
C GLU A 118 10.50 -8.79 12.73
N ARG A 119 10.98 -8.29 11.59
CA ARG A 119 12.31 -8.60 11.05
C ARG A 119 13.40 -7.69 11.58
N THR A 120 13.08 -6.41 11.77
CA THR A 120 14.08 -5.38 12.09
C THR A 120 13.87 -4.75 13.46
N ASN A 121 12.73 -5.04 14.10
CA ASN A 121 12.34 -4.50 15.41
C ASN A 121 12.38 -2.95 15.44
N VAL A 122 12.01 -2.31 14.34
CA VAL A 122 11.85 -0.85 14.27
C VAL A 122 10.37 -0.48 14.18
N PRO A 123 9.96 0.68 14.72
CA PRO A 123 8.59 1.18 14.57
C PRO A 123 8.26 1.37 13.08
N ILE A 124 7.10 0.85 12.67
CA ILE A 124 6.60 1.03 11.31
C ILE A 124 5.82 2.34 11.19
N GLU A 125 5.95 2.97 10.03
CA GLU A 125 5.12 4.10 9.62
C GLU A 125 4.25 3.65 8.45
N PRO A 126 2.92 3.85 8.50
CA PRO A 126 2.08 3.60 7.35
C PRO A 126 2.52 4.47 6.17
N LYS A 127 2.71 3.85 5.02
CA LYS A 127 3.15 4.50 3.79
C LYS A 127 2.52 3.80 2.60
N LEU A 128 2.06 4.56 1.61
CA LEU A 128 1.63 4.01 0.34
C LEU A 128 2.84 3.55 -0.47
N SER A 129 2.79 2.35 -1.01
CA SER A 129 3.82 1.82 -1.92
C SER A 129 3.17 1.08 -3.07
N MET A 130 3.82 1.12 -4.23
CA MET A 130 3.39 0.32 -5.37
C MET A 130 3.72 -1.14 -5.08
N GLN A 131 2.71 -2.00 -5.20
CA GLN A 131 2.84 -3.43 -4.95
C GLN A 131 2.21 -4.22 -6.09
N TRP A 132 2.69 -5.44 -6.29
CA TRP A 132 2.11 -6.36 -7.25
C TRP A 132 0.99 -7.17 -6.62
N PHE A 133 -0.18 -7.15 -7.27
CA PHE A 133 -1.35 -7.90 -6.84
C PHE A 133 -1.79 -8.88 -7.91
N LEU A 134 -2.12 -10.09 -7.47
CA LEU A 134 -2.85 -11.06 -8.28
C LEU A 134 -4.35 -10.84 -8.06
N LYS A 135 -5.09 -10.60 -9.13
CA LYS A 135 -6.56 -10.52 -9.09
C LYS A 135 -7.14 -11.90 -8.84
N MET A 136 -7.77 -12.08 -7.69
CA MET A 136 -8.21 -13.39 -7.20
C MET A 136 -9.65 -13.70 -7.53
N GLU A 137 -10.52 -12.73 -7.76
CA GLU A 137 -11.96 -12.89 -7.92
C GLU A 137 -12.31 -13.93 -8.98
N HIS A 138 -11.84 -13.74 -10.20
CA HIS A 138 -12.10 -14.67 -11.32
C HIS A 138 -11.53 -16.08 -11.07
N LEU A 139 -10.36 -16.18 -10.45
CA LEU A 139 -9.76 -17.47 -10.11
C LEU A 139 -10.58 -18.20 -9.05
N ALA A 140 -11.11 -17.47 -8.08
CA ALA A 140 -11.99 -18.01 -7.05
C ALA A 140 -13.33 -18.50 -7.61
N GLU A 141 -13.93 -17.75 -8.54
CA GLU A 141 -15.17 -18.17 -9.23
C GLU A 141 -14.99 -19.51 -9.96
N ILE A 142 -13.90 -19.65 -10.72
CA ILE A 142 -13.58 -20.90 -11.44
C ILE A 142 -13.36 -22.04 -10.45
N ALA A 143 -12.66 -21.79 -9.33
CA ALA A 143 -12.34 -22.81 -8.35
C ALA A 143 -13.53 -23.20 -7.45
N LEU A 144 -14.48 -22.29 -7.25
CA LEU A 144 -15.64 -22.52 -6.39
C LEU A 144 -16.65 -23.49 -7.03
N SER A 145 -16.94 -23.34 -8.31
CA SER A 145 -17.98 -24.08 -9.01
C SER A 145 -17.82 -25.62 -8.92
N PRO A 146 -16.65 -26.22 -9.20
CA PRO A 146 -16.45 -27.66 -9.12
C PRO A 146 -16.66 -28.24 -7.70
N VAL A 147 -16.35 -27.45 -6.68
CA VAL A 147 -16.56 -27.87 -5.29
C VAL A 147 -18.03 -27.76 -4.90
N MET A 148 -18.72 -26.73 -5.36
CA MET A 148 -20.16 -26.60 -5.06
C MET A 148 -21.02 -27.66 -5.74
N ASN A 149 -20.61 -28.10 -6.93
CA ASN A 149 -21.30 -29.15 -7.72
C ASN A 149 -20.89 -30.58 -7.33
N ASP A 150 -19.98 -30.74 -6.32
CA ASP A 150 -19.45 -32.03 -5.87
C ASP A 150 -18.58 -32.78 -6.92
N ASP A 151 -18.08 -32.07 -7.95
CA ASP A 151 -17.07 -32.59 -8.86
C ASP A 151 -15.73 -32.81 -8.12
N ILE A 152 -15.44 -31.89 -7.18
CA ILE A 152 -14.35 -31.99 -6.21
C ILE A 152 -14.97 -32.07 -4.81
N ARG A 153 -14.67 -33.15 -4.08
CA ARG A 153 -15.28 -33.42 -2.77
C ARG A 153 -14.26 -33.27 -1.64
N PHE A 154 -14.64 -32.56 -0.59
CA PHE A 154 -13.87 -32.48 0.65
C PHE A 154 -14.27 -33.57 1.66
N PHE A 155 -13.26 -34.11 2.34
CA PHE A 155 -13.45 -35.03 3.46
C PHE A 155 -12.72 -34.50 4.70
N PRO A 156 -13.43 -34.22 5.81
CA PRO A 156 -14.89 -34.25 5.98
C PRO A 156 -15.63 -33.15 5.19
N SER A 157 -16.88 -33.42 4.83
CA SER A 157 -17.71 -32.52 4.00
C SER A 157 -17.94 -31.13 4.59
N LYS A 158 -17.79 -30.97 5.92
CA LYS A 158 -17.91 -29.67 6.60
C LYS A 158 -16.96 -28.59 6.03
N PHE A 159 -15.82 -28.99 5.50
CA PHE A 159 -14.86 -28.05 4.91
C PHE A 159 -15.34 -27.43 3.59
N LYS A 160 -16.37 -27.97 2.96
CA LYS A 160 -17.03 -27.36 1.79
C LYS A 160 -17.57 -25.96 2.12
N ASN A 161 -18.16 -25.77 3.31
CA ASN A 161 -18.68 -24.47 3.74
C ASN A 161 -17.56 -23.47 4.05
N THR A 162 -16.49 -23.94 4.69
CA THR A 162 -15.31 -23.11 4.94
C THR A 162 -14.68 -22.65 3.63
N TYR A 163 -14.50 -23.57 2.68
CA TYR A 163 -13.98 -23.26 1.35
C TYR A 163 -14.84 -22.23 0.62
N ARG A 164 -16.19 -22.45 0.61
CA ARG A 164 -17.12 -21.47 0.03
C ARG A 164 -16.92 -20.09 0.61
N HIS A 165 -16.94 -19.98 1.94
CA HIS A 165 -16.79 -18.70 2.61
C HIS A 165 -15.48 -17.98 2.24
N TRP A 166 -14.39 -18.72 2.13
CA TRP A 166 -13.10 -18.15 1.70
C TRP A 166 -13.14 -17.67 0.25
N MET A 167 -13.68 -18.44 -0.67
CA MET A 167 -13.74 -18.10 -2.09
C MET A 167 -14.68 -16.92 -2.37
N GLU A 168 -15.84 -16.88 -1.71
CA GLU A 168 -16.81 -15.78 -1.86
C GLU A 168 -16.33 -14.44 -1.27
N ASN A 169 -15.39 -14.48 -0.33
CA ASN A 169 -14.85 -13.29 0.33
C ASN A 169 -13.35 -13.05 0.03
N ILE A 170 -12.86 -13.66 -1.05
CA ILE A 170 -11.45 -13.55 -1.39
C ILE A 170 -11.08 -12.12 -1.78
N LYS A 171 -9.89 -11.70 -1.38
CA LYS A 171 -9.33 -10.41 -1.77
C LYS A 171 -8.14 -10.61 -2.68
N ASP A 172 -7.82 -9.60 -3.45
CA ASP A 172 -6.61 -9.60 -4.27
C ASP A 172 -5.37 -9.86 -3.40
N TRP A 173 -4.49 -10.69 -3.90
CA TRP A 173 -3.31 -11.15 -3.17
C TRP A 173 -2.10 -10.32 -3.54
N CYS A 174 -1.55 -9.60 -2.56
CA CYS A 174 -0.27 -8.95 -2.72
C CYS A 174 0.83 -10.00 -2.82
N ILE A 175 1.49 -10.08 -3.97
CA ILE A 175 2.53 -11.09 -4.27
C ILE A 175 3.95 -10.55 -4.22
N SER A 176 4.15 -9.26 -4.04
CA SER A 176 5.47 -8.65 -3.88
C SER A 176 5.93 -8.66 -2.42
N ARG A 177 7.24 -8.88 -2.23
CA ARG A 177 7.90 -8.90 -0.92
C ARG A 177 9.21 -8.13 -0.99
N GLN A 178 9.43 -7.24 -0.03
CA GLN A 178 10.66 -6.46 0.14
C GLN A 178 11.71 -7.31 0.86
N LEU A 179 12.25 -8.29 0.13
CA LEU A 179 13.25 -9.24 0.62
C LEU A 179 14.53 -9.12 -0.20
N TRP A 180 15.65 -9.20 0.50
CA TRP A 180 16.96 -9.20 -0.16
C TRP A 180 17.20 -10.45 -1.01
N TRP A 181 16.57 -11.58 -0.68
CA TRP A 181 16.74 -12.85 -1.38
C TRP A 181 15.39 -13.50 -1.69
N GLY A 182 15.24 -14.00 -2.91
CA GLY A 182 14.03 -14.64 -3.40
C GLY A 182 13.94 -14.63 -4.93
N HIS A 183 12.79 -15.02 -5.47
CA HIS A 183 12.50 -14.93 -6.89
C HIS A 183 12.20 -13.47 -7.26
N ARG A 184 13.17 -12.77 -7.80
CA ARG A 184 13.04 -11.37 -8.19
C ARG A 184 11.92 -11.20 -9.21
N ILE A 185 11.11 -10.16 -9.05
CA ILE A 185 9.99 -9.88 -9.94
C ILE A 185 10.54 -9.53 -11.34
N PRO A 186 10.08 -10.22 -12.41
CA PRO A 186 10.60 -10.06 -13.76
C PRO A 186 9.96 -8.85 -14.47
N ALA A 187 9.79 -7.74 -13.77
CA ALA A 187 9.24 -6.50 -14.30
C ALA A 187 10.34 -5.44 -14.44
N TRP A 188 10.30 -4.69 -15.53
CA TRP A 188 11.28 -3.68 -15.88
C TRP A 188 10.58 -2.35 -16.12
N TYR A 189 10.90 -1.34 -15.33
CA TYR A 189 10.31 -0.01 -15.40
C TYR A 189 10.99 0.84 -16.46
N LEU A 190 10.18 1.59 -17.23
CA LEU A 190 10.64 2.51 -18.25
C LEU A 190 10.84 3.91 -17.65
N PRO A 191 11.78 4.72 -18.19
CA PRO A 191 12.04 6.09 -17.72
C PRO A 191 10.81 7.01 -17.79
N GLU A 192 9.99 6.84 -18.81
CA GLU A 192 8.78 7.64 -19.05
C GLU A 192 7.55 7.12 -18.30
N GLY A 193 7.74 6.09 -17.49
CA GLY A 193 6.67 5.42 -16.75
C GLY A 193 6.16 4.15 -17.45
N GLY A 194 5.47 3.31 -16.66
CA GLY A 194 5.04 1.98 -17.09
C GLY A 194 6.15 0.94 -16.94
N TYR A 195 5.83 -0.31 -17.31
CA TYR A 195 6.73 -1.45 -17.17
C TYR A 195 6.52 -2.46 -18.30
N VAL A 196 7.49 -3.33 -18.47
CA VAL A 196 7.41 -4.56 -19.28
C VAL A 196 7.76 -5.76 -18.40
N VAL A 197 7.25 -6.94 -18.76
CA VAL A 197 7.59 -8.20 -18.08
C VAL A 197 8.37 -9.05 -19.07
N ALA A 198 9.54 -9.53 -18.65
CA ALA A 198 10.46 -10.26 -19.52
C ALA A 198 11.28 -11.27 -18.73
N TYR A 199 11.74 -12.32 -19.42
CA TYR A 199 12.59 -13.35 -18.80
C TYR A 199 14.04 -12.89 -18.57
N ASN A 200 14.51 -11.93 -19.38
CA ASN A 200 15.88 -11.45 -19.30
C ASN A 200 15.97 -9.99 -19.83
N GLU A 201 17.15 -9.39 -19.66
CA GLU A 201 17.45 -8.01 -20.05
C GLU A 201 17.26 -7.73 -21.54
N GLU A 202 17.65 -8.67 -22.39
CA GLU A 202 17.56 -8.51 -23.85
C GLU A 202 16.10 -8.43 -24.30
N GLU A 203 15.28 -9.32 -23.78
CA GLU A 203 13.83 -9.32 -24.05
C GLU A 203 13.17 -8.07 -23.45
N ALA A 204 13.54 -7.69 -22.22
CA ALA A 204 13.05 -6.48 -21.57
C ALA A 204 13.33 -5.23 -22.43
N LEU A 205 14.55 -5.10 -22.94
CA LEU A 205 14.94 -3.99 -23.80
C LEU A 205 14.15 -3.98 -25.12
N ARG A 206 13.97 -5.14 -25.75
CA ARG A 206 13.16 -5.26 -26.96
C ARG A 206 11.73 -4.79 -26.72
N LEU A 207 11.08 -5.32 -25.67
CA LEU A 207 9.70 -4.98 -25.31
C LEU A 207 9.55 -3.51 -24.88
N ALA A 208 10.55 -2.97 -24.16
CA ALA A 208 10.55 -1.58 -23.75
C ALA A 208 10.64 -0.62 -24.95
N ARG A 209 11.50 -0.92 -25.92
CA ARG A 209 11.61 -0.14 -27.18
C ARG A 209 10.31 -0.16 -27.99
N GLU A 210 9.68 -1.34 -28.07
CA GLU A 210 8.39 -1.50 -28.76
C GLU A 210 7.29 -0.70 -28.05
N LYS A 211 7.20 -0.80 -26.72
CA LYS A 211 6.17 -0.13 -25.91
C LYS A 211 6.31 1.39 -25.88
N SER A 212 7.54 1.89 -25.79
CA SER A 212 7.83 3.34 -25.74
C SER A 212 7.95 3.99 -27.10
N HIS A 213 7.96 3.20 -28.18
CA HIS A 213 8.31 3.65 -29.54
C HIS A 213 9.68 4.38 -29.62
N ASN A 214 10.60 4.08 -28.70
CA ASN A 214 11.93 4.68 -28.61
C ASN A 214 13.02 3.61 -28.84
N SER A 215 13.58 3.60 -30.04
CA SER A 215 14.65 2.66 -30.43
C SER A 215 16.01 2.95 -29.77
N ASN A 216 16.19 4.13 -29.17
CA ASN A 216 17.46 4.55 -28.56
C ASN A 216 17.59 4.09 -27.10
N LEU A 217 16.54 3.51 -26.49
CA LEU A 217 16.64 2.97 -25.14
C LEU A 217 17.75 1.94 -25.03
N THR A 218 18.47 2.01 -23.91
CA THR A 218 19.50 1.04 -23.51
C THR A 218 19.05 0.30 -22.26
N ILE A 219 19.72 -0.79 -21.92
CA ILE A 219 19.42 -1.53 -20.68
C ILE A 219 19.66 -0.68 -19.42
N ALA A 220 20.59 0.26 -19.47
CA ALA A 220 20.89 1.17 -18.37
C ALA A 220 19.73 2.14 -18.06
N ASP A 221 18.84 2.36 -19.03
CA ASP A 221 17.65 3.20 -18.85
C ASP A 221 16.49 2.44 -18.19
N LEU A 222 16.58 1.11 -18.12
CA LEU A 222 15.56 0.26 -17.52
C LEU A 222 15.94 -0.10 -16.08
N ARG A 223 14.97 -0.09 -15.19
CA ARG A 223 15.14 -0.51 -13.79
C ARG A 223 14.29 -1.74 -13.52
N GLN A 224 14.94 -2.90 -13.26
CA GLN A 224 14.21 -4.08 -12.83
C GLN A 224 13.66 -3.87 -11.43
N ASP A 225 12.46 -4.40 -11.17
CA ASP A 225 11.85 -4.40 -9.84
C ASP A 225 12.81 -5.02 -8.82
N GLU A 226 12.93 -4.41 -7.63
CA GLU A 226 13.84 -4.86 -6.58
C GLU A 226 13.18 -5.88 -5.66
N ASP A 227 11.84 -5.96 -5.68
CA ASP A 227 11.06 -6.87 -4.86
C ASP A 227 11.14 -8.31 -5.36
N CYS A 228 10.82 -9.24 -4.46
CA CYS A 228 10.71 -10.66 -4.76
C CYS A 228 9.26 -11.10 -4.76
N LEU A 229 8.97 -12.15 -5.52
CA LEU A 229 7.67 -12.82 -5.46
C LEU A 229 7.49 -13.55 -4.12
N ASP A 230 6.27 -13.54 -3.62
CA ASP A 230 5.86 -14.36 -2.49
C ASP A 230 6.21 -15.84 -2.74
N THR A 231 6.77 -16.50 -1.74
CA THR A 231 7.17 -17.90 -1.85
C THR A 231 6.00 -18.83 -2.19
N TRP A 232 4.82 -18.56 -1.66
CA TRP A 232 3.61 -19.31 -1.98
C TRP A 232 3.18 -19.15 -3.43
N PHE A 233 3.35 -17.95 -4.02
CA PHE A 233 3.07 -17.72 -5.42
C PHE A 233 3.92 -18.63 -6.32
N SER A 234 5.22 -18.68 -6.08
CA SER A 234 6.13 -19.56 -6.82
C SER A 234 5.84 -21.05 -6.57
N SER A 235 5.54 -21.42 -5.33
CA SER A 235 5.26 -22.81 -4.94
C SER A 235 3.99 -23.37 -5.58
N TRP A 236 2.96 -22.55 -5.74
CA TRP A 236 1.70 -22.97 -6.34
C TRP A 236 1.82 -23.28 -7.83
N LEU A 237 2.79 -22.68 -8.50
CA LEU A 237 3.05 -22.95 -9.92
C LEU A 237 3.83 -24.26 -10.12
N TRP A 238 4.52 -24.75 -9.09
CA TRP A 238 5.36 -25.93 -9.18
C TRP A 238 4.65 -27.21 -9.65
N PRO A 239 3.49 -27.61 -9.09
CA PRO A 239 2.80 -28.83 -9.54
C PRO A 239 2.46 -28.81 -11.03
N VAL A 240 1.96 -27.68 -11.53
CA VAL A 240 1.60 -27.52 -12.94
C VAL A 240 2.82 -27.51 -13.84
N SER A 241 3.84 -26.73 -13.48
CA SER A 241 5.09 -26.65 -14.25
C SER A 241 5.79 -27.99 -14.35
N TYR A 242 5.84 -28.74 -13.24
CA TYR A 242 6.51 -30.02 -13.20
C TYR A 242 5.77 -31.10 -13.98
N THR A 243 4.45 -31.17 -13.89
CA THR A 243 3.65 -32.18 -14.59
C THR A 243 3.47 -31.91 -16.08
N HIS A 244 3.47 -30.64 -16.51
CA HIS A 244 3.20 -30.29 -17.90
C HIS A 244 4.44 -29.91 -18.71
N LEU A 245 5.39 -29.21 -18.10
CA LEU A 245 6.60 -28.74 -18.81
C LEU A 245 7.78 -29.71 -18.70
N ARG A 246 7.86 -30.51 -17.61
CA ARG A 246 8.95 -31.44 -17.33
C ARG A 246 8.50 -32.89 -17.12
N ALA A 247 7.33 -33.26 -17.64
CA ALA A 247 6.75 -34.59 -17.44
C ALA A 247 7.69 -35.74 -17.92
N HIS A 248 8.54 -35.48 -18.91
CA HIS A 248 9.50 -36.48 -19.40
C HIS A 248 10.70 -36.71 -18.47
N GLU A 249 11.00 -35.77 -17.59
CA GLU A 249 12.13 -35.93 -16.62
C GLU A 249 11.74 -36.83 -15.44
N THR A 250 10.43 -37.02 -15.17
CA THR A 250 9.95 -37.87 -14.07
C THR A 250 9.93 -39.35 -14.41
N LEU A 251 10.01 -39.72 -15.69
CA LEU A 251 10.02 -41.12 -16.15
C LEU A 251 11.38 -41.74 -16.19
N MET A 252 12.44 -40.99 -15.90
CA MET A 252 13.85 -41.46 -15.95
C MET A 252 14.49 -41.68 -14.57
N ASN A 253 13.71 -41.60 -13.48
CA ASN A 253 14.21 -41.88 -12.12
C ASN A 253 13.44 -43.11 -11.55
#